data_8701c28578d90fcf55bf438da9c22ac7
#
_entry.id   8701c28578d90fcf55bf438da9c22ac7
#
_cell.length_a   1.000
_cell.length_b   1.000
_cell.length_c   1.000
_cell.angle_alpha   90.00
_cell.angle_beta   90.00
_cell.angle_gamma   90.00
#
_symmetry.space_group_name_H-M   'P 1'
#
loop_
_entity.id
_entity.type
_entity.pdbx_description
1 polymer ?
#
loop_
_entity_poly.entity_id
_entity_poly.type
_entity_poly.pdbx_seq_one_letter_code
_entity_poly.pdbx_strand_id
1 'polypeptide(L)'
;MASSPSDQTSQSYAQWVRRSIIRNSNSRSLLVSLFESSVPEPTELLREVLLEGFENGVTPRYASTFVKGNPYLVAALARDYGVREEQVLTTTGATGALSLIYRALLNAGDRVLIENPSFELFASLAQAGGVAVDRFERRGPRFAIDPGEVEARIRPETRMIVMSNLHNPSGMAVPDETMRALAALADKHDLLLVVDEVYAPYAGDSLRPAASLGASPRVVSVNSLTKIYGLSTLRCGWMVGDESVVSPVRELAREVEFAISNLAHALAALVAEDPTRFRENTFSVLAKARPIIESYHAHWIAEGLVEGELPDNGCIAFPRLIGIGDTEHFSGWLSDRCGVLVAPGEYFGAPGHVRLGFAMEPSRLDYGLQALTDGLITYRETYRGKQGLLETR
;
A
#
# COMPACT_ATOMS: atom_id res chain seq x y z
N MET A 1 -7.36 -18.70 -41.27
CA MET A 1 -6.95 -17.35 -40.86
C MET A 1 -6.35 -17.50 -39.47
N ALA A 2 -5.05 -17.41 -39.36
CA ALA A 2 -4.34 -17.52 -38.08
C ALA A 2 -4.45 -16.17 -37.37
N SER A 3 -4.96 -16.18 -36.13
CA SER A 3 -4.99 -15.03 -35.25
C SER A 3 -3.55 -14.61 -34.91
N SER A 4 -3.24 -13.32 -35.11
CA SER A 4 -1.97 -12.71 -34.77
C SER A 4 -1.70 -12.77 -33.25
N PRO A 5 -0.45 -12.97 -32.80
CA PRO A 5 -0.11 -13.02 -31.37
C PRO A 5 0.23 -11.60 -30.86
N SER A 6 -0.76 -10.71 -30.67
CA SER A 6 -0.54 -9.37 -30.17
C SER A 6 -1.68 -8.81 -29.28
N ASP A 7 -2.29 -9.68 -28.46
CA ASP A 7 -3.28 -9.23 -27.47
C ASP A 7 -3.12 -10.02 -26.14
N GLN A 8 -1.89 -10.11 -25.62
CA GLN A 8 -1.67 -10.37 -24.20
C GLN A 8 -1.73 -9.01 -23.49
N THR A 9 -2.94 -8.53 -23.18
CA THR A 9 -3.13 -7.49 -22.17
C THR A 9 -2.47 -8.01 -20.89
N SER A 10 -1.38 -7.37 -20.47
CA SER A 10 -0.67 -7.76 -19.24
C SER A 10 -1.66 -7.76 -18.08
N GLN A 11 -1.69 -8.86 -17.34
CA GLN A 11 -2.57 -9.04 -16.18
C GLN A 11 -2.27 -7.96 -15.15
N SER A 12 -3.30 -7.27 -14.62
CA SER A 12 -3.11 -6.30 -13.54
C SER A 12 -2.81 -7.00 -12.19
N TYR A 13 -2.12 -6.27 -11.27
CA TYR A 13 -1.91 -6.76 -9.90
C TYR A 13 -3.21 -7.17 -9.21
N ALA A 14 -4.28 -6.39 -9.38
CA ALA A 14 -5.58 -6.71 -8.82
C ALA A 14 -6.17 -8.03 -9.37
N GLN A 15 -5.97 -8.31 -10.64
CA GLN A 15 -6.38 -9.59 -11.26
C GLN A 15 -5.53 -10.74 -10.74
N TRP A 16 -4.22 -10.53 -10.62
CA TRP A 16 -3.29 -11.52 -10.06
C TRP A 16 -3.67 -11.86 -8.61
N VAL A 17 -3.91 -10.87 -7.74
CA VAL A 17 -4.35 -11.08 -6.35
C VAL A 17 -5.64 -11.89 -6.30
N ARG A 18 -6.66 -11.53 -7.09
CA ARG A 18 -7.94 -12.27 -7.13
C ARG A 18 -7.75 -13.74 -7.50
N ARG A 19 -6.96 -14.02 -8.54
CA ARG A 19 -6.64 -15.40 -8.94
C ARG A 19 -5.90 -16.15 -7.83
N SER A 20 -4.94 -15.51 -7.17
CA SER A 20 -4.17 -16.08 -6.08
C SER A 20 -5.03 -16.43 -4.87
N ILE A 21 -5.98 -15.56 -4.50
CA ILE A 21 -6.95 -15.81 -3.42
C ILE A 21 -7.87 -16.99 -3.78
N ILE A 22 -8.44 -17.00 -4.99
CA ILE A 22 -9.31 -18.09 -5.47
C ILE A 22 -8.53 -19.42 -5.48
N ARG A 23 -7.30 -19.42 -5.96
CA ARG A 23 -6.44 -20.60 -5.98
C ARG A 23 -6.16 -21.13 -4.58
N ASN A 24 -5.85 -20.22 -3.63
CA ASN A 24 -5.62 -20.57 -2.22
C ASN A 24 -6.89 -21.18 -1.58
N SER A 25 -8.06 -20.59 -1.84
CA SER A 25 -9.34 -21.09 -1.30
C SER A 25 -9.73 -22.48 -1.85
N ASN A 26 -9.33 -22.79 -3.07
CA ASN A 26 -9.63 -24.06 -3.74
C ASN A 26 -8.56 -25.14 -3.53
N SER A 27 -7.41 -24.79 -2.97
CA SER A 27 -6.32 -25.72 -2.73
C SER A 27 -6.62 -26.64 -1.54
N ARG A 28 -6.40 -27.93 -1.70
CA ARG A 28 -6.44 -28.91 -0.60
C ARG A 28 -5.18 -28.85 0.28
N SER A 29 -4.10 -28.24 -0.20
CA SER A 29 -2.88 -27.97 0.55
C SER A 29 -2.89 -26.54 1.08
N LEU A 30 -2.41 -26.34 2.30
CA LEU A 30 -2.22 -25.00 2.89
C LEU A 30 -1.17 -24.23 2.08
N LEU A 31 -1.63 -23.29 1.25
CA LEU A 31 -0.74 -22.32 0.62
C LEU A 31 -0.33 -21.25 1.63
N VAL A 32 0.95 -20.92 1.67
CA VAL A 32 1.46 -19.78 2.46
C VAL A 32 1.50 -18.54 1.61
N SER A 33 0.69 -17.57 1.94
CA SER A 33 0.56 -16.30 1.21
C SER A 33 1.55 -15.27 1.75
N LEU A 34 2.81 -15.32 1.30
CA LEU A 34 3.81 -14.29 1.60
C LEU A 34 3.60 -12.99 0.79
N PHE A 35 2.53 -12.86 0.03
CA PHE A 35 2.18 -11.61 -0.67
C PHE A 35 1.27 -10.69 0.14
N GLU A 36 0.68 -11.19 1.24
CA GLU A 36 -0.18 -10.40 2.12
C GLU A 36 0.59 -9.20 2.68
N SER A 37 -0.05 -8.05 2.70
CA SER A 37 0.60 -6.78 3.03
C SER A 37 -0.08 -6.03 4.17
N SER A 38 -0.65 -6.79 5.09
CA SER A 38 -1.25 -6.31 6.34
C SER A 38 -1.06 -7.36 7.43
N VAL A 39 -1.27 -6.97 8.68
CA VAL A 39 -1.45 -7.95 9.76
C VAL A 39 -2.75 -8.73 9.55
N PRO A 40 -2.84 -9.96 10.07
CA PRO A 40 -4.10 -10.71 10.10
C PRO A 40 -5.21 -9.92 10.78
N GLU A 41 -6.44 -10.04 10.27
CA GLU A 41 -7.59 -9.35 10.86
C GLU A 41 -7.83 -9.85 12.29
N PRO A 42 -7.79 -8.97 13.32
CA PRO A 42 -7.98 -9.35 14.70
C PRO A 42 -9.47 -9.49 15.02
N THR A 43 -10.09 -10.55 14.52
CA THR A 43 -11.55 -10.76 14.57
C THR A 43 -12.13 -10.81 15.98
N GLU A 44 -11.39 -11.40 16.94
CA GLU A 44 -11.83 -11.45 18.35
C GLU A 44 -11.82 -10.04 18.98
N LEU A 45 -10.76 -9.26 18.73
CA LEU A 45 -10.68 -7.89 19.22
C LEU A 45 -11.78 -7.01 18.59
N LEU A 46 -12.03 -7.18 17.28
CA LEU A 46 -13.12 -6.49 16.60
C LEU A 46 -14.48 -6.87 17.21
N ARG A 47 -14.68 -8.17 17.53
CA ARG A 47 -15.89 -8.65 18.20
C ARG A 47 -16.06 -8.02 19.57
N GLU A 48 -14.99 -7.92 20.38
CA GLU A 48 -15.03 -7.28 21.70
C GLU A 48 -15.45 -5.81 21.58
N VAL A 49 -14.81 -5.04 20.71
CA VAL A 49 -15.14 -3.62 20.46
C VAL A 49 -16.59 -3.45 19.99
N LEU A 50 -17.09 -4.36 19.14
CA LEU A 50 -18.48 -4.36 18.72
C LEU A 50 -19.42 -4.60 19.88
N LEU A 51 -19.17 -5.63 20.72
CA LEU A 51 -20.02 -5.96 21.87
C LEU A 51 -20.00 -4.82 22.89
N GLU A 52 -18.85 -4.26 23.23
CA GLU A 52 -18.70 -3.13 24.16
C GLU A 52 -19.46 -1.89 23.61
N GLY A 53 -19.27 -1.57 22.33
CA GLY A 53 -19.88 -0.41 21.70
C GLY A 53 -21.39 -0.47 21.58
N PHE A 54 -21.99 -1.68 21.54
CA PHE A 54 -23.42 -1.91 21.37
C PHE A 54 -24.10 -2.56 22.59
N GLU A 55 -23.42 -2.67 23.72
CA GLU A 55 -23.93 -3.33 24.95
C GLU A 55 -25.28 -2.77 25.40
N ASN A 56 -25.47 -1.46 25.32
CA ASN A 56 -26.67 -0.77 25.77
C ASN A 56 -27.60 -0.36 24.59
N GLY A 57 -27.56 -1.11 23.48
CA GLY A 57 -28.33 -0.85 22.28
C GLY A 57 -27.48 -0.27 21.15
N VAL A 58 -28.08 0.52 20.26
CA VAL A 58 -27.35 1.12 19.13
C VAL A 58 -26.41 2.22 19.64
N THR A 59 -25.13 2.07 19.36
CA THR A 59 -24.10 3.06 19.74
C THR A 59 -24.42 4.46 19.18
N PRO A 60 -24.14 5.56 19.93
CA PRO A 60 -24.19 6.92 19.36
C PRO A 60 -23.32 7.11 18.12
N ARG A 61 -22.24 6.30 17.96
CA ARG A 61 -21.38 6.32 16.77
C ARG A 61 -22.07 5.84 15.50
N TYR A 62 -23.22 5.16 15.63
CA TYR A 62 -24.08 4.81 14.48
C TYR A 62 -24.81 6.06 13.95
N ALA A 63 -24.03 7.00 13.45
CA ALA A 63 -24.51 8.26 12.91
C ALA A 63 -24.49 8.25 11.39
N SER A 64 -25.32 9.10 10.76
CA SER A 64 -25.38 9.20 9.31
C SER A 64 -24.06 9.72 8.73
N THR A 65 -23.57 9.05 7.69
CA THR A 65 -22.38 9.47 6.93
C THR A 65 -22.73 10.40 5.77
N PHE A 66 -24.00 10.68 5.53
CA PHE A 66 -24.54 11.30 4.31
C PHE A 66 -24.02 12.74 4.05
N VAL A 67 -23.79 13.55 5.08
CA VAL A 67 -23.47 14.98 4.88
C VAL A 67 -21.97 15.25 4.89
N LYS A 68 -21.29 14.81 5.95
CA LYS A 68 -19.85 15.10 6.17
C LYS A 68 -19.02 13.87 6.54
N GLY A 69 -19.54 12.66 6.35
CA GLY A 69 -19.00 11.45 6.93
C GLY A 69 -19.51 11.20 8.35
N ASN A 70 -19.02 10.14 9.00
CA ASN A 70 -19.37 9.85 10.38
C ASN A 70 -18.73 10.90 11.32
N PRO A 71 -19.50 11.67 12.09
CA PRO A 71 -18.94 12.81 12.86
C PRO A 71 -17.94 12.38 13.93
N TYR A 72 -18.15 11.22 14.56
CA TYR A 72 -17.25 10.71 15.59
C TYR A 72 -15.91 10.25 14.98
N LEU A 73 -15.95 9.60 13.81
CA LEU A 73 -14.74 9.22 13.10
C LEU A 73 -13.98 10.45 12.60
N VAL A 74 -14.68 11.42 12.00
CA VAL A 74 -14.06 12.67 11.53
C VAL A 74 -13.40 13.42 12.69
N ALA A 75 -14.08 13.55 13.84
CA ALA A 75 -13.52 14.22 15.02
C ALA A 75 -12.31 13.47 15.60
N ALA A 76 -12.33 12.12 15.63
CA ALA A 76 -11.21 11.33 16.10
C ALA A 76 -9.98 11.48 15.18
N LEU A 77 -10.18 11.44 13.86
CA LEU A 77 -9.11 11.63 12.87
C LEU A 77 -8.56 13.07 12.91
N ALA A 78 -9.44 14.09 12.99
CA ALA A 78 -9.01 15.47 13.08
C ALA A 78 -8.11 15.71 14.30
N ARG A 79 -8.44 15.11 15.44
CA ARG A 79 -7.63 15.15 16.65
C ARG A 79 -6.28 14.42 16.46
N ASP A 80 -6.28 13.25 15.86
CA ASP A 80 -5.06 12.44 15.64
C ASP A 80 -4.06 13.16 14.71
N TYR A 81 -4.58 13.80 13.67
CA TYR A 81 -3.77 14.57 12.71
C TYR A 81 -3.46 16.01 13.16
N GLY A 82 -4.10 16.51 14.23
CA GLY A 82 -3.95 17.89 14.70
C GLY A 82 -4.52 18.93 13.73
N VAL A 83 -5.63 18.60 13.05
CA VAL A 83 -6.28 19.44 12.02
C VAL A 83 -7.74 19.70 12.36
N ARG A 84 -8.41 20.60 11.61
CA ARG A 84 -9.85 20.83 11.73
C ARG A 84 -10.65 19.73 11.02
N GLU A 85 -11.90 19.52 11.42
CA GLU A 85 -12.79 18.51 10.83
C GLU A 85 -13.04 18.74 9.33
N GLU A 86 -13.07 20.02 8.89
CA GLU A 86 -13.21 20.39 7.49
C GLU A 86 -12.05 19.88 6.60
N GLN A 87 -10.93 19.58 7.20
CA GLN A 87 -9.73 19.07 6.54
C GLN A 87 -9.70 17.53 6.42
N VAL A 88 -10.74 16.86 6.90
CA VAL A 88 -10.85 15.37 6.88
C VAL A 88 -12.02 14.95 6.01
N LEU A 89 -11.81 14.00 5.13
CA LEU A 89 -12.87 13.29 4.38
C LEU A 89 -12.71 11.78 4.56
N THR A 90 -13.72 11.13 5.11
CA THR A 90 -13.77 9.67 5.24
C THR A 90 -14.29 9.03 3.97
N THR A 91 -13.74 7.87 3.60
CA THR A 91 -13.94 7.22 2.29
C THR A 91 -14.06 5.70 2.40
N THR A 92 -14.45 5.04 1.32
CA THR A 92 -14.47 3.57 1.20
C THR A 92 -13.04 3.01 1.02
N GLY A 93 -12.23 3.08 2.10
CA GLY A 93 -10.80 2.73 2.10
C GLY A 93 -9.93 3.77 1.38
N ALA A 94 -8.60 3.60 1.48
CA ALA A 94 -7.63 4.48 0.81
C ALA A 94 -7.81 4.51 -0.73
N THR A 95 -8.18 3.38 -1.33
CA THR A 95 -8.50 3.30 -2.76
C THR A 95 -9.66 4.23 -3.14
N GLY A 96 -10.70 4.32 -2.31
CA GLY A 96 -11.80 5.27 -2.49
C GLY A 96 -11.30 6.71 -2.42
N ALA A 97 -10.45 7.04 -1.44
CA ALA A 97 -9.85 8.35 -1.32
C ALA A 97 -9.06 8.75 -2.58
N LEU A 98 -8.14 7.88 -3.02
CA LEU A 98 -7.35 8.12 -4.24
C LEU A 98 -8.24 8.28 -5.48
N SER A 99 -9.26 7.43 -5.63
CA SER A 99 -10.21 7.53 -6.76
C SER A 99 -10.96 8.86 -6.78
N LEU A 100 -11.43 9.32 -5.61
CA LEU A 100 -12.12 10.61 -5.50
C LEU A 100 -11.18 11.79 -5.76
N ILE A 101 -9.95 11.76 -5.23
CA ILE A 101 -8.94 12.79 -5.47
C ILE A 101 -8.66 12.94 -6.97
N TYR A 102 -8.40 11.83 -7.67
CA TYR A 102 -8.12 11.84 -9.11
C TYR A 102 -9.31 12.39 -9.92
N ARG A 103 -10.52 11.93 -9.60
CA ARG A 103 -11.74 12.33 -10.31
C ARG A 103 -12.16 13.77 -10.05
N ALA A 104 -11.88 14.29 -8.86
CA ALA A 104 -12.26 15.66 -8.50
C ALA A 104 -11.25 16.71 -8.99
N LEU A 105 -9.97 16.35 -9.05
CA LEU A 105 -8.89 17.32 -9.18
C LEU A 105 -8.07 17.19 -10.46
N LEU A 106 -8.37 16.19 -11.31
CA LEU A 106 -7.70 15.98 -12.59
C LEU A 106 -8.69 15.98 -13.75
N ASN A 107 -8.24 16.45 -14.89
CA ASN A 107 -8.99 16.47 -16.14
C ASN A 107 -8.27 15.66 -17.23
N ALA A 108 -8.99 15.28 -18.27
CA ALA A 108 -8.39 14.66 -19.44
C ALA A 108 -7.34 15.62 -20.04
N GLY A 109 -6.13 15.08 -20.29
CA GLY A 109 -4.98 15.86 -20.74
C GLY A 109 -4.02 16.30 -19.63
N ASP A 110 -4.42 16.27 -18.36
CA ASP A 110 -3.51 16.43 -17.25
C ASP A 110 -2.55 15.22 -17.12
N ARG A 111 -1.49 15.43 -16.35
CA ARG A 111 -0.47 14.41 -16.08
C ARG A 111 -0.28 14.24 -14.57
N VAL A 112 0.00 13.02 -14.17
CA VAL A 112 0.45 12.71 -12.80
C VAL A 112 1.87 12.19 -12.85
N LEU A 113 2.69 12.62 -11.90
CA LEU A 113 4.06 12.17 -11.71
C LEU A 113 4.08 11.18 -10.54
N ILE A 114 4.34 9.90 -10.84
CA ILE A 114 4.24 8.79 -9.89
C ILE A 114 5.63 8.21 -9.61
N GLU A 115 5.89 7.82 -8.37
CA GLU A 115 7.11 7.08 -8.00
C GLU A 115 7.26 5.77 -8.78
N ASN A 116 8.49 5.30 -8.95
CA ASN A 116 8.83 3.98 -9.49
C ASN A 116 9.97 3.35 -8.67
N PRO A 117 9.83 2.11 -8.16
CA PRO A 117 8.65 1.26 -8.16
C PRO A 117 7.46 1.87 -7.41
N SER A 118 6.24 1.39 -7.69
CA SER A 118 5.04 1.92 -7.03
C SER A 118 3.91 0.89 -6.95
N PHE A 119 2.91 1.21 -6.14
CA PHE A 119 1.65 0.50 -6.17
C PHE A 119 0.91 0.77 -7.49
N GLU A 120 0.60 -0.30 -8.24
CA GLU A 120 0.00 -0.22 -9.57
C GLU A 120 -1.27 0.66 -9.63
N LEU A 121 -2.04 0.69 -8.55
CA LEU A 121 -3.30 1.44 -8.48
C LEU A 121 -3.12 2.92 -8.81
N PHE A 122 -2.00 3.53 -8.45
CA PHE A 122 -1.74 4.94 -8.75
C PHE A 122 -1.82 5.23 -10.26
N ALA A 123 -1.17 4.39 -11.06
CA ALA A 123 -1.21 4.52 -12.51
C ALA A 123 -2.56 4.09 -13.12
N SER A 124 -3.16 3.02 -12.59
CA SER A 124 -4.44 2.50 -13.09
C SER A 124 -5.58 3.51 -12.92
N LEU A 125 -5.62 4.24 -11.80
CA LEU A 125 -6.61 5.31 -11.58
C LEU A 125 -6.44 6.47 -12.55
N ALA A 126 -5.20 6.90 -12.80
CA ALA A 126 -4.90 7.95 -13.77
C ALA A 126 -5.36 7.55 -15.18
N GLN A 127 -4.97 6.36 -15.62
CA GLN A 127 -5.31 5.84 -16.94
C GLN A 127 -6.83 5.70 -17.13
N ALA A 128 -7.55 5.24 -16.10
CA ALA A 128 -9.02 5.15 -16.13
C ALA A 128 -9.69 6.52 -16.29
N GLY A 129 -9.06 7.59 -15.80
CA GLY A 129 -9.51 8.98 -15.97
C GLY A 129 -9.00 9.67 -17.24
N GLY A 130 -8.26 8.97 -18.12
CA GLY A 130 -7.64 9.58 -19.31
C GLY A 130 -6.47 10.52 -18.98
N VAL A 131 -5.89 10.39 -17.79
CA VAL A 131 -4.76 11.17 -17.30
C VAL A 131 -3.45 10.46 -17.64
N ALA A 132 -2.49 11.19 -18.18
CA ALA A 132 -1.20 10.63 -18.55
C ALA A 132 -0.29 10.45 -17.32
N VAL A 133 0.57 9.42 -17.35
CA VAL A 133 1.47 9.07 -16.26
C VAL A 133 2.91 9.31 -16.67
N ASP A 134 3.62 10.10 -15.88
CA ASP A 134 5.08 10.20 -15.86
C ASP A 134 5.63 9.51 -14.60
N ARG A 135 6.92 9.15 -14.61
CA ARG A 135 7.57 8.44 -13.51
C ARG A 135 8.81 9.16 -13.05
N PHE A 136 9.07 9.12 -11.72
CA PHE A 136 10.37 9.42 -11.14
C PHE A 136 10.89 8.19 -10.40
N GLU A 137 12.21 8.00 -10.37
CA GLU A 137 12.81 6.79 -9.84
C GLU A 137 13.15 6.93 -8.35
N ARG A 138 12.81 5.91 -7.57
CA ARG A 138 13.39 5.67 -6.26
C ARG A 138 14.68 4.87 -6.41
N ARG A 139 15.75 5.29 -5.78
CA ARG A 139 17.10 4.75 -6.05
C ARG A 139 17.77 4.14 -4.83
N GLY A 140 18.72 3.25 -5.12
CA GLY A 140 19.57 2.59 -4.13
C GLY A 140 18.82 1.56 -3.28
N PRO A 141 19.52 0.93 -2.33
CA PRO A 141 18.98 -0.18 -1.53
C PRO A 141 17.84 0.26 -0.59
N ARG A 142 17.75 1.55 -0.28
CA ARG A 142 16.70 2.15 0.55
C ARG A 142 15.60 2.83 -0.26
N PHE A 143 15.59 2.70 -1.58
CA PHE A 143 14.57 3.33 -2.44
C PHE A 143 14.38 4.83 -2.15
N ALA A 144 15.50 5.56 -2.04
CA ALA A 144 15.50 6.99 -1.75
C ALA A 144 14.90 7.82 -2.89
N ILE A 145 14.33 8.97 -2.55
CA ILE A 145 13.84 9.97 -3.50
C ILE A 145 14.83 11.12 -3.56
N ASP A 146 15.21 11.52 -4.76
CA ASP A 146 15.94 12.76 -5.03
C ASP A 146 14.94 13.83 -5.50
N PRO A 147 14.68 14.88 -4.70
CA PRO A 147 13.77 15.96 -5.07
C PRO A 147 14.18 16.67 -6.38
N GLY A 148 15.48 16.73 -6.69
CA GLY A 148 15.97 17.31 -7.95
C GLY A 148 15.59 16.47 -9.17
N GLU A 149 15.61 15.13 -9.05
CA GLU A 149 15.12 14.25 -10.11
C GLU A 149 13.59 14.37 -10.28
N VAL A 150 12.85 14.48 -9.17
CA VAL A 150 11.40 14.71 -9.22
C VAL A 150 11.09 16.00 -9.96
N GLU A 151 11.77 17.09 -9.61
CA GLU A 151 11.58 18.40 -10.26
C GLU A 151 11.88 18.35 -11.76
N ALA A 152 12.95 17.67 -12.16
CA ALA A 152 13.33 17.53 -13.58
C ALA A 152 12.30 16.75 -14.43
N ARG A 153 11.37 16.03 -13.79
CA ARG A 153 10.30 15.29 -14.47
C ARG A 153 8.98 16.05 -14.55
N ILE A 154 8.86 17.19 -13.88
CA ILE A 154 7.66 18.02 -13.92
C ILE A 154 7.51 18.63 -15.32
N ARG A 155 6.30 18.54 -15.87
CA ARG A 155 5.90 19.10 -17.17
C ARG A 155 4.81 20.17 -16.97
N PRO A 156 4.56 21.02 -17.96
CA PRO A 156 3.50 22.05 -17.86
C PRO A 156 2.11 21.49 -17.55
N GLU A 157 1.82 20.26 -17.98
CA GLU A 157 0.55 19.57 -17.78
C GLU A 157 0.52 18.77 -16.49
N THR A 158 1.64 18.63 -15.74
CA THR A 158 1.67 17.92 -14.45
C THR A 158 0.81 18.67 -13.46
N ARG A 159 -0.07 17.98 -12.75
CA ARG A 159 -0.96 18.53 -11.71
C ARG A 159 -0.75 17.90 -10.35
N MET A 160 -0.13 16.71 -10.32
CA MET A 160 -0.06 15.95 -9.09
C MET A 160 1.21 15.09 -9.06
N ILE A 161 1.85 15.04 -7.90
CA ILE A 161 2.90 14.06 -7.54
C ILE A 161 2.24 13.05 -6.61
N VAL A 162 2.42 11.75 -6.88
CA VAL A 162 1.82 10.67 -6.09
C VAL A 162 2.87 9.68 -5.65
N MET A 163 2.88 9.39 -4.37
CA MET A 163 3.84 8.48 -3.75
C MET A 163 3.27 7.80 -2.51
N SER A 164 3.97 6.81 -1.98
CA SER A 164 3.66 6.16 -0.70
C SER A 164 4.75 6.40 0.36
N ASN A 165 4.33 6.48 1.64
CA ASN A 165 5.21 6.54 2.79
C ASN A 165 4.53 5.87 4.02
N LEU A 166 5.02 4.71 4.55
CA LEU A 166 6.15 3.92 4.04
C LEU A 166 5.90 3.45 2.60
N HIS A 167 7.00 3.32 1.85
CA HIS A 167 6.95 2.97 0.44
C HIS A 167 6.33 1.59 0.18
N ASN A 168 5.37 1.52 -0.69
CA ASN A 168 4.86 0.27 -1.24
C ASN A 168 5.44 0.07 -2.66
N PRO A 169 6.38 -0.89 -2.85
CA PRO A 169 6.46 -2.17 -2.15
C PRO A 169 7.57 -2.37 -1.12
N SER A 170 8.51 -1.44 -0.91
CA SER A 170 9.74 -1.74 -0.14
C SER A 170 9.61 -1.63 1.39
N GLY A 171 8.61 -0.90 1.89
CA GLY A 171 8.47 -0.59 3.31
C GLY A 171 9.40 0.55 3.80
N MET A 172 10.25 1.11 2.92
CA MET A 172 11.20 2.16 3.30
C MET A 172 10.50 3.48 3.59
N ALA A 173 10.98 4.18 4.61
CA ALA A 173 10.50 5.51 4.97
C ALA A 173 11.16 6.60 4.14
N VAL A 174 10.40 7.65 3.86
CA VAL A 174 10.92 8.92 3.32
C VAL A 174 11.19 9.85 4.51
N PRO A 175 12.42 10.38 4.65
CA PRO A 175 12.74 11.32 5.72
C PRO A 175 11.89 12.61 5.65
N ASP A 176 11.60 13.20 6.82
CA ASP A 176 10.86 14.47 6.92
C ASP A 176 11.47 15.60 6.06
N GLU A 177 12.81 15.66 5.97
CA GLU A 177 13.52 16.64 5.15
C GLU A 177 13.17 16.49 3.66
N THR A 178 13.22 15.25 3.13
CA THR A 178 12.83 14.94 1.76
C THR A 178 11.35 15.24 1.53
N MET A 179 10.48 14.89 2.49
CA MET A 179 9.04 15.20 2.39
C MET A 179 8.79 16.71 2.32
N ARG A 180 9.50 17.52 3.13
CA ARG A 180 9.41 18.98 3.07
C ARG A 180 9.91 19.56 1.75
N ALA A 181 11.00 18.98 1.20
CA ALA A 181 11.50 19.38 -0.12
C ALA A 181 10.48 19.09 -1.23
N LEU A 182 9.82 17.94 -1.19
CA LEU A 182 8.74 17.59 -2.15
C LEU A 182 7.51 18.49 -1.98
N ALA A 183 7.15 18.84 -0.74
CA ALA A 183 6.07 19.80 -0.47
C ALA A 183 6.40 21.20 -1.02
N ALA A 184 7.66 21.63 -0.90
CA ALA A 184 8.11 22.89 -1.48
C ALA A 184 8.10 22.88 -3.03
N LEU A 185 8.41 21.73 -3.65
CA LEU A 185 8.25 21.58 -5.09
C LEU A 185 6.78 21.67 -5.52
N ALA A 186 5.89 21.04 -4.75
CA ALA A 186 4.44 21.13 -5.02
C ALA A 186 3.96 22.59 -4.98
N ASP A 187 4.39 23.39 -3.98
CA ASP A 187 4.09 24.83 -3.93
C ASP A 187 4.68 25.60 -5.11
N LYS A 188 5.97 25.38 -5.39
CA LYS A 188 6.70 26.07 -6.46
C LYS A 188 6.07 25.89 -7.84
N HIS A 189 5.55 24.70 -8.12
CA HIS A 189 5.01 24.32 -9.42
C HIS A 189 3.47 24.25 -9.48
N ASP A 190 2.80 24.72 -8.43
CA ASP A 190 1.33 24.70 -8.32
C ASP A 190 0.74 23.28 -8.47
N LEU A 191 1.37 22.29 -7.85
CA LEU A 191 1.00 20.85 -7.89
C LEU A 191 0.40 20.40 -6.56
N LEU A 192 -0.29 19.26 -6.56
CA LEU A 192 -0.62 18.54 -5.35
C LEU A 192 0.42 17.43 -5.08
N LEU A 193 0.81 17.26 -3.82
CA LEU A 193 1.57 16.11 -3.36
C LEU A 193 0.62 15.18 -2.60
N VAL A 194 0.26 14.05 -3.20
CA VAL A 194 -0.60 13.03 -2.60
C VAL A 194 0.27 11.90 -2.07
N VAL A 195 0.20 11.66 -0.77
CA VAL A 195 0.99 10.65 -0.07
C VAL A 195 0.05 9.56 0.46
N ASP A 196 0.19 8.35 -0.07
CA ASP A 196 -0.47 7.16 0.48
C ASP A 196 0.31 6.68 1.71
N GLU A 197 -0.28 6.87 2.87
CA GLU A 197 0.32 6.62 4.18
C GLU A 197 -0.27 5.40 4.90
N VAL A 198 -0.87 4.46 4.17
CA VAL A 198 -1.49 3.28 4.78
C VAL A 198 -0.50 2.43 5.60
N TYR A 199 0.81 2.53 5.32
CA TYR A 199 1.87 1.87 6.09
C TYR A 199 2.57 2.79 7.09
N ALA A 200 2.39 4.12 7.02
CA ALA A 200 3.05 5.07 7.92
C ALA A 200 2.86 4.75 9.41
N PRO A 201 1.65 4.33 9.88
CA PRO A 201 1.44 4.05 11.29
C PRO A 201 2.29 2.90 11.87
N TYR A 202 2.90 2.06 11.04
CA TYR A 202 3.87 1.04 11.50
C TYR A 202 5.16 1.66 12.05
N ALA A 203 5.49 2.89 11.65
CA ALA A 203 6.65 3.61 12.16
C ALA A 203 6.38 4.29 13.51
N GLY A 204 5.13 4.25 14.00
CA GLY A 204 4.74 4.92 15.24
C GLY A 204 5.05 6.42 15.20
N ASP A 205 5.53 6.96 16.32
CA ASP A 205 5.83 8.39 16.48
C ASP A 205 7.10 8.84 15.72
N SER A 206 7.85 7.90 15.12
CA SER A 206 9.05 8.24 14.34
C SER A 206 8.73 8.83 12.95
N LEU A 207 7.47 8.75 12.51
CA LEU A 207 7.02 9.29 11.24
C LEU A 207 5.71 10.06 11.41
N ARG A 208 5.74 11.36 11.10
CA ARG A 208 4.53 12.19 11.10
C ARG A 208 3.81 12.13 9.76
N PRO A 209 2.46 12.17 9.75
CA PRO A 209 1.72 12.29 8.51
C PRO A 209 2.14 13.52 7.69
N ALA A 210 2.26 13.38 6.39
CA ALA A 210 2.75 14.45 5.50
C ALA A 210 1.89 15.72 5.61
N ALA A 211 0.57 15.59 5.66
CA ALA A 211 -0.34 16.72 5.84
C ALA A 211 -0.18 17.43 7.21
N SER A 212 0.29 16.71 8.25
CA SER A 212 0.54 17.26 9.60
C SER A 212 1.92 17.92 9.74
N LEU A 213 2.78 17.84 8.73
CA LEU A 213 4.09 18.51 8.75
C LEU A 213 3.98 20.03 8.63
N GLY A 214 2.81 20.55 8.21
CA GLY A 214 2.58 21.98 8.00
C GLY A 214 3.50 22.59 6.93
N ALA A 215 4.03 21.74 6.04
CA ALA A 215 5.02 22.17 5.04
C ALA A 215 4.37 22.90 3.86
N SER A 216 3.12 22.58 3.52
CA SER A 216 2.38 23.16 2.40
C SER A 216 0.89 22.82 2.49
N PRO A 217 -0.03 23.73 2.09
CA PRO A 217 -1.46 23.42 1.94
C PRO A 217 -1.74 22.48 0.75
N ARG A 218 -0.74 22.19 -0.08
CA ARG A 218 -0.85 21.31 -1.25
C ARG A 218 -0.52 19.85 -0.94
N VAL A 219 -0.29 19.49 0.33
CA VAL A 219 -0.01 18.11 0.74
C VAL A 219 -1.30 17.44 1.19
N VAL A 220 -1.53 16.24 0.68
CA VAL A 220 -2.66 15.38 1.03
C VAL A 220 -2.13 14.05 1.53
N SER A 221 -2.52 13.68 2.74
CA SER A 221 -2.30 12.34 3.31
C SER A 221 -3.53 11.46 3.06
N VAL A 222 -3.31 10.24 2.59
CA VAL A 222 -4.34 9.21 2.42
C VAL A 222 -4.02 8.02 3.32
N ASN A 223 -5.02 7.52 4.06
CA ASN A 223 -4.80 6.39 4.97
C ASN A 223 -6.06 5.52 5.11
N SER A 224 -5.96 4.41 5.86
CA SER A 224 -7.08 3.49 6.11
C SER A 224 -6.85 2.60 7.33
N LEU A 225 -7.91 1.97 7.81
CA LEU A 225 -7.84 0.93 8.85
C LEU A 225 -7.29 -0.42 8.34
N THR A 226 -7.02 -0.54 7.05
CA THR A 226 -6.69 -1.82 6.41
C THR A 226 -5.36 -2.41 6.90
N LYS A 227 -4.33 -1.59 7.12
CA LYS A 227 -2.95 -2.09 7.29
C LYS A 227 -2.58 -2.29 8.73
N ILE A 228 -2.32 -1.22 9.48
CA ILE A 228 -1.88 -1.34 10.88
C ILE A 228 -2.94 -1.95 11.79
N TYR A 229 -4.22 -1.72 11.51
CA TYR A 229 -5.30 -2.27 12.32
C TYR A 229 -5.77 -3.66 11.84
N GLY A 230 -5.34 -4.12 10.65
CA GLY A 230 -5.78 -5.37 10.05
C GLY A 230 -7.25 -5.37 9.60
N LEU A 231 -7.95 -4.25 9.69
CA LEU A 231 -9.41 -4.16 9.49
C LEU A 231 -9.78 -3.89 8.02
N SER A 232 -9.33 -4.78 7.14
CA SER A 232 -9.55 -4.64 5.69
C SER A 232 -11.02 -4.77 5.30
N THR A 233 -11.80 -5.54 6.04
CA THR A 233 -13.22 -5.82 5.75
C THR A 233 -14.14 -4.64 6.05
N LEU A 234 -13.75 -3.72 6.94
CA LEU A 234 -14.53 -2.52 7.23
C LEU A 234 -14.56 -1.52 6.07
N ARG A 235 -13.65 -1.63 5.11
CA ARG A 235 -13.56 -0.72 3.97
C ARG A 235 -13.59 0.75 4.39
N CYS A 236 -12.88 1.11 5.45
CA CYS A 236 -12.78 2.46 5.96
C CYS A 236 -11.40 3.06 5.69
N GLY A 237 -11.39 4.24 5.08
CA GLY A 237 -10.22 5.06 4.84
C GLY A 237 -10.55 6.54 4.91
N TRP A 238 -9.58 7.38 4.67
CA TRP A 238 -9.73 8.83 4.70
C TRP A 238 -8.64 9.54 3.92
N MET A 239 -8.90 10.80 3.60
CA MET A 239 -7.90 11.78 3.21
C MET A 239 -7.88 12.93 4.22
N VAL A 240 -6.70 13.52 4.39
CA VAL A 240 -6.48 14.73 5.21
C VAL A 240 -5.65 15.71 4.37
N GLY A 241 -6.09 16.97 4.33
CA GLY A 241 -5.41 18.02 3.56
C GLY A 241 -6.00 19.38 3.85
N ASP A 242 -5.55 20.42 3.16
CA ASP A 242 -6.14 21.73 3.28
C ASP A 242 -7.61 21.72 2.82
N GLU A 243 -8.45 22.54 3.45
CA GLU A 243 -9.88 22.61 3.15
C GLU A 243 -10.15 22.95 1.67
N SER A 244 -9.29 23.79 1.05
CA SER A 244 -9.40 24.14 -0.37
C SER A 244 -9.23 22.92 -1.30
N VAL A 245 -8.50 21.89 -0.87
CA VAL A 245 -8.30 20.62 -1.59
C VAL A 245 -9.38 19.61 -1.21
N VAL A 246 -9.73 19.52 0.07
CA VAL A 246 -10.70 18.54 0.56
C VAL A 246 -12.13 18.87 0.12
N SER A 247 -12.49 20.15 0.04
CA SER A 247 -13.86 20.60 -0.29
C SER A 247 -14.35 20.13 -1.66
N PRO A 248 -13.62 20.32 -2.78
CA PRO A 248 -14.07 19.82 -4.08
C PRO A 248 -14.15 18.29 -4.13
N VAL A 249 -13.27 17.57 -3.42
CA VAL A 249 -13.33 16.11 -3.34
C VAL A 249 -14.57 15.66 -2.56
N ARG A 250 -14.92 16.36 -1.48
CA ARG A 250 -16.13 16.11 -0.69
C ARG A 250 -17.41 16.35 -1.49
N GLU A 251 -17.46 17.45 -2.28
CA GLU A 251 -18.61 17.71 -3.15
C GLU A 251 -18.78 16.58 -4.19
N LEU A 252 -17.71 16.16 -4.85
CA LEU A 252 -17.77 15.01 -5.76
C LEU A 252 -18.24 13.74 -5.04
N ALA A 253 -17.71 13.45 -3.85
CA ALA A 253 -18.11 12.26 -3.08
C ALA A 253 -19.60 12.23 -2.79
N ARG A 254 -20.20 13.37 -2.45
CA ARG A 254 -21.65 13.49 -2.23
C ARG A 254 -22.49 13.15 -3.47
N GLU A 255 -22.00 13.52 -4.63
CA GLU A 255 -22.69 13.27 -5.91
C GLU A 255 -22.56 11.80 -6.37
N VAL A 256 -21.40 11.17 -6.14
CA VAL A 256 -21.10 9.88 -6.77
C VAL A 256 -21.14 8.68 -5.85
N GLU A 257 -20.95 8.86 -4.54
CA GLU A 257 -20.98 7.76 -3.56
C GLU A 257 -22.31 7.72 -2.78
N PHE A 258 -23.05 8.83 -2.77
CA PHE A 258 -24.29 9.06 -2.05
C PHE A 258 -24.14 8.86 -0.53
N ALA A 259 -23.70 7.69 -0.06
CA ALA A 259 -23.37 7.44 1.34
C ALA A 259 -22.42 6.24 1.49
N ILE A 260 -21.71 6.19 2.62
CA ILE A 260 -20.87 5.07 3.02
C ILE A 260 -21.62 4.25 4.09
N SER A 261 -21.21 3.00 4.33
CA SER A 261 -21.82 2.16 5.35
C SER A 261 -21.76 2.80 6.75
N ASN A 262 -22.91 3.19 7.30
CA ASN A 262 -23.02 3.73 8.65
C ASN A 262 -22.46 2.78 9.72
N LEU A 263 -22.69 1.46 9.56
CA LEU A 263 -22.20 0.46 10.52
C LEU A 263 -20.68 0.34 10.47
N ALA A 264 -20.09 0.25 9.28
CA ALA A 264 -18.65 0.16 9.13
C ALA A 264 -17.95 1.40 9.71
N HIS A 265 -18.51 2.59 9.46
CA HIS A 265 -17.94 3.83 9.98
C HIS A 265 -18.23 4.05 11.48
N ALA A 266 -19.29 3.48 12.04
CA ALA A 266 -19.49 3.44 13.48
C ALA A 266 -18.42 2.59 14.18
N LEU A 267 -18.13 1.41 13.65
CA LEU A 267 -17.03 0.56 14.15
C LEU A 267 -15.66 1.24 13.96
N ALA A 268 -15.46 1.87 12.82
CA ALA A 268 -14.24 2.65 12.56
C ALA A 268 -14.05 3.80 13.56
N ALA A 269 -15.13 4.47 13.96
CA ALA A 269 -15.10 5.52 14.98
C ALA A 269 -14.68 4.96 16.35
N LEU A 270 -15.26 3.82 16.78
CA LEU A 270 -14.86 3.16 18.03
C LEU A 270 -13.36 2.79 18.02
N VAL A 271 -12.85 2.28 16.90
CA VAL A 271 -11.43 1.94 16.73
C VAL A 271 -10.55 3.20 16.74
N ALA A 272 -10.97 4.28 16.06
CA ALA A 272 -10.19 5.51 15.96
C ALA A 272 -10.19 6.34 17.26
N GLU A 273 -11.23 6.21 18.08
CA GLU A 273 -11.29 6.85 19.41
C GLU A 273 -10.35 6.19 20.41
N ASP A 274 -10.13 4.86 20.34
CA ASP A 274 -9.15 4.10 21.13
C ASP A 274 -8.41 3.09 20.25
N PRO A 275 -7.37 3.51 19.52
CA PRO A 275 -6.61 2.66 18.62
C PRO A 275 -5.60 1.74 19.35
N THR A 276 -5.40 1.93 20.65
CA THR A 276 -4.30 1.31 21.43
C THR A 276 -4.32 -0.21 21.32
N ARG A 277 -5.47 -0.85 21.59
CA ARG A 277 -5.63 -2.31 21.56
C ARG A 277 -5.24 -2.92 20.21
N PHE A 278 -5.62 -2.26 19.10
CA PHE A 278 -5.30 -2.73 17.75
C PHE A 278 -3.81 -2.54 17.43
N ARG A 279 -3.23 -1.40 17.83
CA ARG A 279 -1.79 -1.14 17.66
C ARG A 279 -0.95 -2.15 18.44
N GLU A 280 -1.28 -2.41 19.69
CA GLU A 280 -0.62 -3.42 20.55
C GLU A 280 -0.70 -4.82 19.93
N ASN A 281 -1.87 -5.23 19.43
CA ASN A 281 -2.02 -6.50 18.71
C ASN A 281 -1.07 -6.56 17.50
N THR A 282 -1.02 -5.52 16.68
CA THR A 282 -0.15 -5.44 15.51
C THR A 282 1.33 -5.53 15.89
N PHE A 283 1.77 -4.73 16.83
CA PHE A 283 3.17 -4.75 17.27
C PHE A 283 3.54 -6.07 17.95
N SER A 284 2.61 -6.73 18.64
CA SER A 284 2.81 -8.09 19.16
C SER A 284 3.03 -9.13 18.05
N VAL A 285 2.27 -9.04 16.94
CA VAL A 285 2.49 -9.91 15.77
C VAL A 285 3.87 -9.65 15.17
N LEU A 286 4.20 -8.38 14.94
CA LEU A 286 5.47 -7.98 14.31
C LEU A 286 6.68 -8.31 15.18
N ALA A 287 6.60 -8.15 16.52
CA ALA A 287 7.69 -8.49 17.43
C ALA A 287 8.08 -9.98 17.36
N LYS A 288 7.13 -10.86 17.03
CA LYS A 288 7.38 -12.29 16.83
C LYS A 288 7.87 -12.62 15.41
N ALA A 289 7.37 -11.92 14.40
CA ALA A 289 7.68 -12.18 13.00
C ALA A 289 9.02 -11.56 12.56
N ARG A 290 9.38 -10.40 13.10
CA ARG A 290 10.55 -9.62 12.69
C ARG A 290 11.87 -10.38 12.83
N PRO A 291 12.21 -11.03 13.97
CA PRO A 291 13.45 -11.80 14.08
C PRO A 291 13.55 -12.95 13.07
N ILE A 292 12.41 -13.54 12.68
CA ILE A 292 12.38 -14.64 11.72
C ILE A 292 12.78 -14.13 10.35
N ILE A 293 12.11 -13.08 9.82
CA ILE A 293 12.45 -12.53 8.49
C ILE A 293 13.88 -11.98 8.46
N GLU A 294 14.37 -11.36 9.54
CA GLU A 294 15.75 -10.87 9.66
C GLU A 294 16.76 -12.00 9.54
N SER A 295 16.53 -13.13 10.20
CA SER A 295 17.39 -14.32 10.12
C SER A 295 17.45 -14.88 8.69
N TYR A 296 16.29 -15.04 8.03
CA TYR A 296 16.25 -15.52 6.65
C TYR A 296 16.88 -14.54 5.68
N HIS A 297 16.62 -13.25 5.83
CA HIS A 297 17.21 -12.23 4.96
C HIS A 297 18.73 -12.20 5.09
N ALA A 298 19.28 -12.27 6.30
CA ALA A 298 20.72 -12.34 6.52
C ALA A 298 21.35 -13.59 5.86
N HIS A 299 20.66 -14.75 5.98
CA HIS A 299 21.07 -15.97 5.29
C HIS A 299 21.04 -15.80 3.76
N TRP A 300 19.96 -15.26 3.19
CA TRP A 300 19.84 -15.05 1.75
C TRP A 300 20.90 -14.09 1.18
N ILE A 301 21.26 -13.05 1.92
CA ILE A 301 22.36 -12.15 1.54
C ILE A 301 23.69 -12.92 1.55
N ALA A 302 23.98 -13.69 2.60
CA ALA A 302 25.22 -14.45 2.73
C ALA A 302 25.38 -15.50 1.62
N GLU A 303 24.30 -16.15 1.21
CA GLU A 303 24.26 -17.16 0.13
C GLU A 303 24.12 -16.53 -1.28
N GLY A 304 24.08 -15.21 -1.39
CA GLY A 304 23.90 -14.53 -2.68
C GLY A 304 22.59 -14.89 -3.38
N LEU A 305 21.52 -15.08 -2.62
CA LEU A 305 20.18 -15.38 -3.15
C LEU A 305 19.40 -14.10 -3.44
N VAL A 306 19.60 -13.07 -2.62
CA VAL A 306 18.92 -11.78 -2.76
C VAL A 306 19.86 -10.59 -2.56
N GLU A 307 19.42 -9.43 -3.01
CA GLU A 307 19.98 -8.10 -2.74
C GLU A 307 18.94 -7.18 -2.13
N GLY A 308 19.40 -6.14 -1.43
CA GLY A 308 18.57 -5.10 -0.82
C GLY A 308 18.56 -5.16 0.70
N GLU A 309 17.91 -4.18 1.31
CA GLU A 309 17.81 -4.04 2.76
C GLU A 309 16.38 -4.32 3.22
N LEU A 310 16.23 -4.80 4.45
CA LEU A 310 14.93 -4.81 5.12
C LEU A 310 14.60 -3.40 5.61
N PRO A 311 13.32 -2.98 5.53
CA PRO A 311 12.90 -1.70 6.11
C PRO A 311 12.97 -1.75 7.63
N ASP A 312 13.16 -0.59 8.27
CA ASP A 312 13.23 -0.49 9.73
C ASP A 312 11.87 -0.80 10.39
N ASN A 313 10.78 -0.50 9.68
CA ASN A 313 9.39 -0.65 10.17
C ASN A 313 8.50 -1.36 9.15
N GLY A 314 7.28 -1.69 9.55
CA GLY A 314 6.28 -2.26 8.67
C GLY A 314 6.26 -3.78 8.62
N CYS A 315 5.51 -4.30 7.67
CA CYS A 315 5.20 -5.72 7.52
C CYS A 315 5.53 -6.28 6.14
N ILE A 316 6.20 -5.50 5.28
CA ILE A 316 6.58 -5.87 3.93
C ILE A 316 8.06 -5.63 3.67
N ALA A 317 8.63 -6.39 2.73
CA ALA A 317 9.98 -6.22 2.22
C ALA A 317 10.00 -6.43 0.70
N PHE A 318 11.04 -5.90 0.01
CA PHE A 318 11.11 -5.94 -1.45
C PHE A 318 12.53 -6.28 -1.95
N PRO A 319 13.03 -7.50 -1.61
CA PRO A 319 14.35 -7.92 -2.07
C PRO A 319 14.38 -8.16 -3.59
N ARG A 320 15.54 -7.88 -4.21
CA ARG A 320 15.84 -8.29 -5.56
C ARG A 320 16.37 -9.73 -5.54
N LEU A 321 15.84 -10.59 -6.41
CA LEU A 321 16.28 -11.97 -6.54
C LEU A 321 17.48 -12.07 -7.48
N ILE A 322 18.61 -12.62 -7.00
CA ILE A 322 19.81 -12.77 -7.81
C ILE A 322 19.64 -13.91 -8.79
N GLY A 323 19.80 -13.63 -10.10
CA GLY A 323 19.69 -14.63 -11.16
C GLY A 323 18.25 -15.05 -11.52
N ILE A 324 17.24 -14.28 -11.09
CA ILE A 324 15.82 -14.47 -11.45
C ILE A 324 15.27 -13.15 -11.94
N GLY A 325 15.13 -12.99 -13.25
CA GLY A 325 14.61 -11.76 -13.89
C GLY A 325 13.10 -11.75 -14.05
N ASP A 326 12.49 -12.90 -14.34
CA ASP A 326 11.04 -13.07 -14.50
C ASP A 326 10.45 -13.59 -13.19
N THR A 327 10.01 -12.64 -12.33
CA THR A 327 9.46 -13.00 -11.02
C THR A 327 7.98 -13.38 -11.06
N GLU A 328 7.28 -13.08 -12.16
CA GLU A 328 5.92 -13.57 -12.38
C GLU A 328 5.94 -15.09 -12.65
N HIS A 329 6.83 -15.55 -13.54
CA HIS A 329 7.04 -16.98 -13.77
C HIS A 329 7.54 -17.69 -12.51
N PHE A 330 8.50 -17.09 -11.78
CA PHE A 330 9.01 -17.63 -10.52
C PHE A 330 7.90 -17.80 -9.47
N SER A 331 7.07 -16.79 -9.26
CA SER A 331 5.96 -16.85 -8.29
C SER A 331 4.94 -17.94 -8.63
N GLY A 332 4.62 -18.10 -9.91
CA GLY A 332 3.77 -19.19 -10.39
C GLY A 332 4.37 -20.57 -10.10
N TRP A 333 5.63 -20.75 -10.46
CA TRP A 333 6.38 -21.99 -10.23
C TRP A 333 6.51 -22.33 -8.74
N LEU A 334 6.83 -21.31 -7.90
CA LEU A 334 6.96 -21.45 -6.45
C LEU A 334 5.63 -21.89 -5.81
N SER A 335 4.54 -21.28 -6.25
CA SER A 335 3.20 -21.67 -5.81
C SER A 335 2.86 -23.13 -6.14
N ASP A 336 3.20 -23.58 -7.35
CA ASP A 336 2.89 -24.94 -7.81
C ASP A 336 3.74 -26.01 -7.15
N ARG A 337 5.01 -25.70 -6.86
CA ARG A 337 6.00 -26.65 -6.37
C ARG A 337 6.17 -26.63 -4.86
N CYS A 338 6.12 -25.46 -4.27
CA CYS A 338 6.45 -25.25 -2.86
C CYS A 338 5.24 -24.78 -2.01
N GLY A 339 4.10 -24.52 -2.64
CA GLY A 339 2.92 -24.04 -1.91
C GLY A 339 3.08 -22.63 -1.29
N VAL A 340 3.93 -21.79 -1.89
CA VAL A 340 4.20 -20.42 -1.41
C VAL A 340 3.90 -19.41 -2.50
N LEU A 341 3.25 -18.31 -2.14
CA LEU A 341 2.94 -17.19 -3.03
C LEU A 341 3.69 -15.94 -2.59
N VAL A 342 4.41 -15.32 -3.51
CA VAL A 342 5.07 -14.00 -3.37
C VAL A 342 4.52 -13.05 -4.42
N ALA A 343 4.47 -11.75 -4.14
CA ALA A 343 4.00 -10.79 -5.14
C ALA A 343 5.13 -10.44 -6.12
N PRO A 344 4.96 -10.70 -7.44
CA PRO A 344 5.96 -10.39 -8.46
C PRO A 344 6.27 -8.89 -8.57
N GLY A 345 7.54 -8.57 -8.80
CA GLY A 345 8.02 -7.19 -8.92
C GLY A 345 7.53 -6.48 -10.16
N GLU A 346 7.17 -7.21 -11.21
CA GLU A 346 6.59 -6.70 -12.45
C GLU A 346 5.38 -5.79 -12.19
N TYR A 347 4.52 -6.17 -11.23
CA TYR A 347 3.33 -5.39 -10.84
C TYR A 347 3.65 -4.09 -10.10
N PHE A 348 4.90 -3.89 -9.72
CA PHE A 348 5.37 -2.65 -9.10
C PHE A 348 6.30 -1.85 -10.02
N GLY A 349 6.56 -2.34 -11.24
CA GLY A 349 7.50 -1.73 -12.19
C GLY A 349 8.97 -2.07 -11.90
N ALA A 350 9.25 -3.16 -11.18
CA ALA A 350 10.61 -3.61 -10.82
C ALA A 350 10.78 -5.12 -11.03
N PRO A 351 10.88 -5.60 -12.28
CA PRO A 351 11.22 -6.99 -12.57
C PRO A 351 12.46 -7.45 -11.79
N GLY A 352 12.51 -8.72 -11.45
CA GLY A 352 13.59 -9.28 -10.65
C GLY A 352 13.44 -9.07 -9.13
N HIS A 353 12.44 -8.33 -8.68
CA HIS A 353 12.09 -8.19 -7.27
C HIS A 353 10.87 -9.01 -6.91
N VAL A 354 10.68 -9.27 -5.62
CA VAL A 354 9.42 -9.79 -5.08
C VAL A 354 9.03 -9.01 -3.83
N ARG A 355 7.73 -8.71 -3.69
CA ARG A 355 7.25 -8.18 -2.41
C ARG A 355 6.86 -9.34 -1.50
N LEU A 356 7.42 -9.34 -0.31
CA LEU A 356 7.15 -10.27 0.78
C LEU A 356 6.37 -9.56 1.88
N GLY A 357 5.31 -10.18 2.37
CA GLY A 357 4.63 -9.81 3.60
C GLY A 357 4.98 -10.83 4.68
N PHE A 358 5.36 -10.34 5.86
CA PHE A 358 5.84 -11.20 6.93
C PHE A 358 5.05 -11.09 8.26
N ALA A 359 3.99 -10.28 8.29
CA ALA A 359 3.14 -10.14 9.48
C ALA A 359 2.15 -11.32 9.58
N MET A 360 2.63 -12.45 10.04
CA MET A 360 1.81 -13.65 10.24
C MET A 360 2.29 -14.47 11.45
N GLU A 361 1.60 -15.57 11.72
CA GLU A 361 1.97 -16.50 12.78
C GLU A 361 3.38 -17.07 12.57
N PRO A 362 4.24 -17.11 13.61
CA PRO A 362 5.66 -17.47 13.49
C PRO A 362 5.96 -18.79 12.79
N SER A 363 5.26 -19.86 13.13
CA SER A 363 5.54 -21.18 12.53
C SER A 363 5.15 -21.23 11.06
N ARG A 364 4.10 -20.49 10.66
CA ARG A 364 3.67 -20.36 9.29
C ARG A 364 4.64 -19.50 8.48
N LEU A 365 5.16 -18.44 9.09
CA LEU A 365 6.18 -17.59 8.48
C LEU A 365 7.46 -18.37 8.23
N ASP A 366 7.97 -19.08 9.26
CA ASP A 366 9.18 -19.88 9.17
C ASP A 366 9.07 -20.94 8.07
N TYR A 367 7.96 -21.70 8.04
CA TYR A 367 7.69 -22.67 6.97
C TYR A 367 7.68 -22.02 5.58
N GLY A 368 7.02 -20.87 5.43
CA GLY A 368 6.92 -20.17 4.15
C GLY A 368 8.26 -19.63 3.66
N LEU A 369 9.09 -19.09 4.56
CA LEU A 369 10.42 -18.57 4.23
C LEU A 369 11.42 -19.70 3.95
N GLN A 370 11.33 -20.84 4.65
CA GLN A 370 12.12 -22.02 4.33
C GLN A 370 11.78 -22.54 2.94
N ALA A 371 10.50 -22.71 2.63
CA ALA A 371 10.06 -23.16 1.33
C ALA A 371 10.42 -22.17 0.19
N LEU A 372 10.41 -20.86 0.46
CA LEU A 372 10.91 -19.84 -0.45
C LEU A 372 12.43 -20.01 -0.68
N THR A 373 13.20 -20.26 0.37
CA THR A 373 14.66 -20.48 0.28
C THR A 373 14.98 -21.67 -0.61
N ASP A 374 14.35 -22.82 -0.36
CA ASP A 374 14.51 -24.04 -1.15
C ASP A 374 14.09 -23.82 -2.61
N GLY A 375 13.00 -23.06 -2.79
CA GLY A 375 12.49 -22.66 -4.10
C GLY A 375 13.47 -21.78 -4.88
N LEU A 376 14.10 -20.79 -4.25
CA LEU A 376 15.11 -19.92 -4.87
C LEU A 376 16.31 -20.74 -5.39
N ILE A 377 16.83 -21.63 -4.55
CA ILE A 377 17.96 -22.51 -4.92
C ILE A 377 17.58 -23.42 -6.08
N THR A 378 16.48 -24.17 -5.95
CA THR A 378 16.03 -25.13 -6.95
C THR A 378 15.68 -24.47 -8.28
N TYR A 379 15.03 -23.32 -8.26
CA TYR A 379 14.68 -22.59 -9.47
C TYR A 379 15.93 -22.12 -10.22
N ARG A 380 16.90 -21.53 -9.52
CA ARG A 380 18.17 -21.10 -10.12
C ARG A 380 18.93 -22.28 -10.76
N GLU A 381 19.00 -23.44 -10.10
CA GLU A 381 19.61 -24.63 -10.65
C GLU A 381 18.91 -25.12 -11.90
N THR A 382 17.55 -25.14 -11.88
CA THR A 382 16.72 -25.62 -12.99
C THR A 382 16.82 -24.75 -14.24
N TYR A 383 16.96 -23.42 -14.07
CA TYR A 383 16.89 -22.46 -15.17
C TYR A 383 18.23 -21.78 -15.48
N ARG A 384 19.33 -22.12 -14.78
CA ARG A 384 20.69 -21.57 -15.00
C ARG A 384 21.19 -21.64 -16.45
N GLY A 385 20.73 -22.59 -17.24
CA GLY A 385 21.13 -22.77 -18.65
C GLY A 385 20.23 -22.06 -19.67
N LYS A 386 19.06 -21.55 -19.28
CA LYS A 386 18.06 -20.98 -20.20
C LYS A 386 18.08 -19.46 -20.28
N GLN A 387 18.62 -18.76 -19.30
CA GLN A 387 18.66 -17.30 -19.27
C GLN A 387 19.66 -16.70 -20.26
N GLY A 388 20.77 -17.38 -20.60
CA GLY A 388 21.73 -16.93 -21.61
C GLY A 388 21.20 -16.91 -23.07
N LEU A 389 20.00 -17.46 -23.32
CA LEU A 389 19.38 -17.49 -24.64
C LEU A 389 18.33 -16.37 -24.85
N LEU A 390 17.92 -15.66 -23.78
CA LEU A 390 16.94 -14.58 -23.86
C LEU A 390 17.58 -13.17 -23.88
N GLU A 391 18.84 -13.04 -23.47
CA GLU A 391 19.59 -11.77 -23.56
C GLU A 391 20.22 -11.51 -24.94
N THR A 392 20.07 -12.46 -25.89
CA THR A 392 20.62 -12.36 -27.26
C THR A 392 19.53 -12.30 -28.34
N ARG A 393 18.32 -11.89 -28.01
CA ARG A 393 17.30 -11.65 -29.05
C ARG A 393 16.66 -10.29 -28.95
#